data_bfdd347bdd46ac9787c8652a5aaf6ce3
#
_entry.id   bfdd347bdd46ac9787c8652a5aaf6ce3
#
_cell.length_a   1.000
_cell.length_b   1.000
_cell.length_c   1.000
_cell.angle_alpha   90.00
_cell.angle_beta   90.00
_cell.angle_gamma   90.00
#
_symmetry.space_group_name_H-M   'P 1'
#
loop_
_entity.id
_entity.type
_entity.pdbx_description
1 polymer ?
#
loop_
_entity_poly.entity_id
_entity_poly.type
_entity_poly.pdbx_seq_one_letter_code
_entity_poly.pdbx_strand_id
1 'polypeptide(L)'
;MLELLYTALLYLIQPLIWIRLWVRGRKAPAYRKRWGERYGFYRRPLKPGGIMLHSVSVGETLAAIPLVRALRHRYPDLPITVTTMTPTGSERVQSAFGNDVQHVYLPYDLPDALNRFLNKIDPKLVLIMETELWPNLIAALHKRHIPLVIANARLSARSAAGYAKLGKFVRTLLRRITLIAAQNEEDGERFVALGAKNNQVTVTGSLKFDISVTPQLAAKAVTLRRQWAPHRPVWIATSTHDGEESIVIAAHQALLHQFPNLLLILVPRHPERFPYAINLVRQAGLSYITRSSGEVPSASTQVVVGDTMGELMLLYGIADLAFVGGSLVERGGHNPLEAAAHAIPVLMGPHTFNFKDICARLDQASGLITITDAATLAKEVSSLLTDADYRNFYGRHAVEVLYQNQGALQRLLQLLEPYLPPKTH
;
A
#
# COMPACT_ATOMS: atom_id res chain seq x y z
N MET A 1 34.63 0.82 -13.50
CA MET A 1 34.65 -0.56 -14.01
C MET A 1 33.32 -1.28 -13.76
N LEU A 2 32.84 -1.42 -12.53
CA LEU A 2 31.56 -2.12 -12.23
C LEU A 2 30.33 -1.46 -12.87
N GLU A 3 30.24 -0.13 -12.93
CA GLU A 3 29.15 0.58 -13.63
C GLU A 3 29.11 0.26 -15.12
N LEU A 4 30.26 0.18 -15.78
CA LEU A 4 30.35 -0.16 -17.19
C LEU A 4 29.97 -1.61 -17.43
N LEU A 5 30.44 -2.53 -16.57
CA LEU A 5 30.09 -3.95 -16.64
C LEU A 5 28.58 -4.16 -16.43
N TYR A 6 28.00 -3.49 -15.44
CA TYR A 6 26.56 -3.48 -15.20
C TYR A 6 25.79 -3.02 -16.45
N THR A 7 26.19 -1.90 -17.02
CA THR A 7 25.55 -1.33 -18.21
C THR A 7 25.67 -2.28 -19.42
N ALA A 8 26.87 -2.84 -19.66
CA ALA A 8 27.09 -3.79 -20.74
C ALA A 8 26.22 -5.05 -20.58
N LEU A 9 26.13 -5.57 -19.35
CA LEU A 9 25.27 -6.71 -19.03
C LEU A 9 23.78 -6.39 -19.30
N LEU A 10 23.33 -5.19 -18.94
CA LEU A 10 21.94 -4.77 -19.19
C LEU A 10 21.62 -4.72 -20.68
N TYR A 11 22.52 -4.26 -21.54
CA TYR A 11 22.31 -4.30 -22.99
C TYR A 11 22.29 -5.76 -23.50
N LEU A 12 23.18 -6.60 -23.01
CA LEU A 12 23.28 -7.99 -23.43
C LEU A 12 22.01 -8.79 -23.12
N ILE A 13 21.37 -8.53 -21.99
CA ILE A 13 20.16 -9.27 -21.56
C ILE A 13 18.86 -8.74 -22.17
N GLN A 14 18.88 -7.65 -22.97
CA GLN A 14 17.65 -7.09 -23.55
C GLN A 14 16.82 -8.10 -24.35
N PRO A 15 17.38 -8.99 -25.17
CA PRO A 15 16.59 -9.99 -25.88
C PRO A 15 15.82 -10.92 -24.93
N LEU A 16 16.42 -11.30 -23.78
CA LEU A 16 15.78 -12.14 -22.78
C LEU A 16 14.61 -11.38 -22.09
N ILE A 17 14.78 -10.08 -21.88
CA ILE A 17 13.73 -9.22 -21.32
C ILE A 17 12.53 -9.16 -22.29
N TRP A 18 12.75 -9.04 -23.60
CA TRP A 18 11.69 -9.04 -24.60
C TRP A 18 10.94 -10.38 -24.62
N ILE A 19 11.66 -11.49 -24.63
CA ILE A 19 11.06 -12.83 -24.55
C ILE A 19 10.21 -12.94 -23.28
N ARG A 20 10.74 -12.52 -22.13
CA ARG A 20 10.02 -12.54 -20.85
C ARG A 20 8.74 -11.72 -20.88
N LEU A 21 8.77 -10.50 -21.44
CA LEU A 21 7.59 -9.66 -21.61
C LEU A 21 6.55 -10.31 -22.53
N TRP A 22 7.01 -10.90 -23.62
CA TRP A 22 6.13 -11.59 -24.57
C TRP A 22 5.45 -12.81 -23.95
N VAL A 23 6.21 -13.65 -23.21
CA VAL A 23 5.68 -14.83 -22.49
C VAL A 23 4.69 -14.39 -21.39
N ARG A 24 5.05 -13.40 -20.56
CA ARG A 24 4.15 -12.86 -19.54
C ARG A 24 2.87 -12.29 -20.15
N GLY A 25 2.99 -11.69 -21.32
CA GLY A 25 1.85 -11.15 -22.06
C GLY A 25 0.86 -12.19 -22.58
N ARG A 26 1.18 -13.51 -22.52
CA ARG A 26 0.19 -14.58 -22.78
C ARG A 26 -0.85 -14.65 -21.66
N LYS A 27 -0.41 -14.49 -20.40
CA LYS A 27 -1.30 -14.52 -19.20
C LYS A 27 -1.88 -13.14 -18.87
N ALA A 28 -1.14 -12.05 -19.16
CA ALA A 28 -1.54 -10.69 -18.89
C ALA A 28 -1.20 -9.79 -20.09
N PRO A 29 -2.15 -9.56 -21.03
CA PRO A 29 -1.91 -8.86 -22.31
C PRO A 29 -1.33 -7.44 -22.16
N ALA A 30 -1.55 -6.79 -21.02
CA ALA A 30 -1.00 -5.47 -20.73
C ALA A 30 0.54 -5.42 -20.77
N TYR A 31 1.25 -6.55 -20.53
CA TYR A 31 2.70 -6.64 -20.65
C TYR A 31 3.21 -6.49 -22.10
N ARG A 32 2.35 -6.69 -23.11
CA ARG A 32 2.69 -6.49 -24.53
C ARG A 32 2.46 -5.06 -25.01
N LYS A 33 1.89 -4.19 -24.16
CA LYS A 33 1.60 -2.80 -24.50
C LYS A 33 2.69 -1.86 -23.97
N ARG A 34 2.81 -0.67 -24.58
CA ARG A 34 3.66 0.44 -24.12
C ARG A 34 5.16 0.10 -24.01
N TRP A 35 5.69 -0.80 -24.84
CA TRP A 35 7.11 -1.17 -24.83
C TRP A 35 8.04 0.00 -25.12
N GLY A 36 7.64 0.91 -26.00
CA GLY A 36 8.42 2.10 -26.32
C GLY A 36 8.78 2.93 -25.09
N GLU A 37 7.87 3.05 -24.11
CA GLU A 37 8.10 3.80 -22.88
C GLU A 37 9.26 3.23 -22.07
N ARG A 38 9.45 1.89 -22.08
CA ARG A 38 10.57 1.20 -21.41
C ARG A 38 11.93 1.50 -22.03
N TYR A 39 11.92 2.18 -23.16
CA TYR A 39 13.12 2.68 -23.89
C TYR A 39 13.12 4.21 -24.05
N GLY A 40 12.25 4.92 -23.31
CA GLY A 40 12.18 6.37 -23.32
C GLY A 40 11.45 6.97 -24.53
N PHE A 41 10.65 6.17 -25.25
CA PHE A 41 9.82 6.64 -26.38
C PHE A 41 8.35 6.76 -25.94
N TYR A 42 7.84 7.99 -25.92
CA TYR A 42 6.49 8.31 -25.47
C TYR A 42 5.65 8.84 -26.62
N ARG A 43 4.46 8.32 -26.80
CA ARG A 43 3.51 8.73 -27.83
C ARG A 43 2.81 10.05 -27.49
N ARG A 44 2.67 10.35 -26.20
CA ARG A 44 2.04 11.59 -25.72
C ARG A 44 3.14 12.56 -25.25
N PRO A 45 2.95 13.88 -25.44
CA PRO A 45 3.84 14.87 -24.87
C PRO A 45 3.79 14.80 -23.35
N LEU A 46 4.93 14.90 -22.71
CA LEU A 46 5.05 15.00 -21.25
C LEU A 46 5.39 16.44 -20.90
N LYS A 47 4.79 16.96 -19.83
CA LYS A 47 5.09 18.30 -19.31
C LYS A 47 6.39 18.23 -18.51
N PRO A 48 7.41 19.05 -18.85
CA PRO A 48 8.69 19.07 -18.15
C PRO A 48 8.65 19.90 -16.86
N GLY A 49 9.71 19.83 -16.07
CA GLY A 49 9.98 20.76 -14.99
C GLY A 49 9.31 20.44 -13.66
N GLY A 50 8.82 19.24 -13.47
CA GLY A 50 8.06 18.83 -12.30
C GLY A 50 8.77 17.86 -11.34
N ILE A 51 7.98 17.12 -10.58
CA ILE A 51 8.43 16.05 -9.69
C ILE A 51 8.25 14.72 -10.40
N MET A 52 9.30 13.90 -10.40
CA MET A 52 9.19 12.49 -10.76
C MET A 52 9.08 11.65 -9.51
N LEU A 53 8.08 10.75 -9.43
CA LEU A 53 7.97 9.75 -8.38
C LEU A 53 7.96 8.35 -9.00
N HIS A 54 8.85 7.48 -8.51
CA HIS A 54 8.95 6.10 -8.96
C HIS A 54 8.50 5.12 -7.89
N SER A 55 7.62 4.19 -8.28
CA SER A 55 7.20 3.04 -7.46
C SER A 55 7.16 1.78 -8.31
N VAL A 56 7.78 0.71 -7.86
CA VAL A 56 7.88 -0.55 -8.65
C VAL A 56 6.65 -1.42 -8.47
N SER A 57 6.22 -1.59 -7.23
CA SER A 57 5.15 -2.50 -6.83
C SER A 57 3.83 -1.81 -6.56
N VAL A 58 2.74 -2.59 -6.50
CA VAL A 58 1.42 -2.10 -6.07
C VAL A 58 1.47 -1.56 -4.64
N GLY A 59 2.22 -2.24 -3.74
CA GLY A 59 2.36 -1.80 -2.35
C GLY A 59 3.03 -0.44 -2.22
N GLU A 60 4.12 -0.21 -2.95
CA GLU A 60 4.80 1.08 -3.02
C GLU A 60 3.91 2.18 -3.61
N THR A 61 3.18 1.84 -4.69
CA THR A 61 2.22 2.78 -5.30
C THR A 61 1.16 3.22 -4.30
N LEU A 62 0.59 2.29 -3.53
CA LEU A 62 -0.39 2.61 -2.49
C LEU A 62 0.21 3.49 -1.38
N ALA A 63 1.43 3.16 -0.93
CA ALA A 63 2.15 3.97 0.07
C ALA A 63 2.49 5.39 -0.44
N ALA A 64 2.68 5.55 -1.76
CA ALA A 64 2.97 6.85 -2.38
C ALA A 64 1.72 7.74 -2.57
N ILE A 65 0.49 7.18 -2.56
CA ILE A 65 -0.73 7.96 -2.81
C ILE A 65 -0.85 9.18 -1.90
N PRO A 66 -0.70 9.08 -0.56
CA PRO A 66 -0.78 10.23 0.32
C PRO A 66 0.26 11.31 -0.01
N LEU A 67 1.48 10.90 -0.34
CA LEU A 67 2.57 11.80 -0.72
C LEU A 67 2.25 12.56 -2.01
N VAL A 68 1.82 11.85 -3.05
CA VAL A 68 1.45 12.48 -4.34
C VAL A 68 0.30 13.47 -4.16
N ARG A 69 -0.74 13.09 -3.40
CA ARG A 69 -1.87 14.00 -3.11
C ARG A 69 -1.43 15.25 -2.36
N ALA A 70 -0.59 15.10 -1.35
CA ALA A 70 -0.07 16.22 -0.57
C ALA A 70 0.81 17.15 -1.42
N LEU A 71 1.67 16.60 -2.27
CA LEU A 71 2.49 17.37 -3.20
C LEU A 71 1.62 18.14 -4.22
N ARG A 72 0.61 17.51 -4.77
CA ARG A 72 -0.36 18.17 -5.67
C ARG A 72 -1.12 19.31 -5.00
N HIS A 73 -1.56 19.09 -3.76
CA HIS A 73 -2.26 20.12 -3.00
C HIS A 73 -1.35 21.31 -2.69
N ARG A 74 -0.07 21.05 -2.35
CA ARG A 74 0.89 22.12 -2.01
C ARG A 74 1.47 22.84 -3.24
N TYR A 75 1.54 22.16 -4.39
CA TYR A 75 2.15 22.64 -5.62
C TYR A 75 1.25 22.31 -6.83
N PRO A 76 0.08 22.95 -6.95
CA PRO A 76 -0.94 22.59 -7.95
C PRO A 76 -0.45 22.75 -9.40
N ASP A 77 0.44 23.71 -9.65
CA ASP A 77 0.96 24.03 -10.97
C ASP A 77 2.17 23.16 -11.37
N LEU A 78 2.74 22.42 -10.41
CA LEU A 78 3.95 21.63 -10.66
C LEU A 78 3.56 20.25 -11.24
N PRO A 79 4.02 19.92 -12.47
CA PRO A 79 3.71 18.61 -13.04
C PRO A 79 4.27 17.47 -12.16
N ILE A 80 3.47 16.45 -11.93
CA ILE A 80 3.95 15.23 -11.26
C ILE A 80 3.92 14.09 -12.27
N THR A 81 5.07 13.45 -12.47
CA THR A 81 5.20 12.24 -13.28
C THR A 81 5.39 11.03 -12.38
N VAL A 82 4.37 10.18 -12.29
CA VAL A 82 4.46 8.92 -11.56
C VAL A 82 4.89 7.82 -12.52
N THR A 83 5.95 7.11 -12.19
CA THR A 83 6.47 5.99 -12.99
C THR A 83 6.32 4.67 -12.26
N THR A 84 6.02 3.62 -13.01
CA THR A 84 5.92 2.24 -12.49
C THR A 84 6.66 1.27 -13.40
N MET A 85 6.81 0.00 -12.96
CA MET A 85 7.43 -1.07 -13.77
C MET A 85 6.42 -2.14 -14.20
N THR A 86 5.24 -2.20 -13.58
CA THR A 86 4.26 -3.27 -13.80
C THR A 86 2.90 -2.74 -14.27
N PRO A 87 2.15 -3.52 -15.07
CA PRO A 87 0.79 -3.14 -15.47
C PRO A 87 -0.15 -2.91 -14.28
N THR A 88 -0.07 -3.75 -13.26
CA THR A 88 -0.88 -3.61 -12.05
C THR A 88 -0.56 -2.32 -11.27
N GLY A 89 0.74 -1.94 -11.20
CA GLY A 89 1.14 -0.63 -10.67
C GLY A 89 0.57 0.52 -11.50
N SER A 90 0.64 0.39 -12.85
CA SER A 90 0.07 1.36 -13.79
C SER A 90 -1.44 1.55 -13.58
N GLU A 91 -2.19 0.47 -13.44
CA GLU A 91 -3.64 0.50 -13.17
C GLU A 91 -3.94 1.20 -11.84
N ARG A 92 -3.11 0.98 -10.80
CA ARG A 92 -3.26 1.65 -9.50
C ARG A 92 -3.02 3.14 -9.59
N VAL A 93 -2.00 3.59 -10.31
CA VAL A 93 -1.77 5.03 -10.54
C VAL A 93 -2.95 5.64 -11.27
N GLN A 94 -3.43 4.99 -12.34
CA GLN A 94 -4.56 5.47 -13.11
C GLN A 94 -5.85 5.54 -12.27
N SER A 95 -6.12 4.52 -11.46
CA SER A 95 -7.28 4.48 -10.55
C SER A 95 -7.20 5.53 -9.43
N ALA A 96 -6.01 5.83 -8.91
CA ALA A 96 -5.83 6.75 -7.79
C ALA A 96 -5.84 8.22 -8.21
N PHE A 97 -5.36 8.54 -9.43
CA PHE A 97 -5.07 9.91 -9.84
C PHE A 97 -5.68 10.29 -11.20
N GLY A 98 -6.12 9.32 -12.01
CA GLY A 98 -6.67 9.60 -13.34
C GLY A 98 -5.70 10.42 -14.20
N ASN A 99 -6.15 11.60 -14.61
CA ASN A 99 -5.37 12.57 -15.39
C ASN A 99 -4.65 13.60 -14.53
N ASP A 100 -4.75 13.48 -13.25
CA ASP A 100 -4.16 14.43 -12.29
C ASP A 100 -2.63 14.36 -12.23
N VAL A 101 -2.05 13.27 -12.68
CA VAL A 101 -0.61 13.07 -12.84
C VAL A 101 -0.28 12.53 -14.22
N GLN A 102 0.93 12.78 -14.65
CA GLN A 102 1.46 12.09 -15.83
C GLN A 102 1.89 10.69 -15.40
N HIS A 103 1.46 9.66 -16.13
CA HIS A 103 1.88 8.30 -15.82
C HIS A 103 2.50 7.62 -17.04
N VAL A 104 3.73 7.12 -16.85
CA VAL A 104 4.50 6.35 -17.82
C VAL A 104 5.26 5.21 -17.13
N TYR A 105 5.69 4.22 -17.90
CA TYR A 105 6.67 3.27 -17.38
C TYR A 105 8.05 3.92 -17.28
N LEU A 106 8.78 3.63 -16.19
CA LEU A 106 10.20 3.98 -16.10
C LEU A 106 10.96 3.21 -17.19
N PRO A 107 11.83 3.86 -17.96
CA PRO A 107 12.72 3.14 -18.85
C PRO A 107 13.59 2.14 -18.10
N TYR A 108 14.01 1.09 -18.78
CA TYR A 108 15.08 0.24 -18.26
C TYR A 108 16.32 1.08 -17.97
N ASP A 109 17.14 0.63 -17.04
CA ASP A 109 18.30 1.38 -16.55
C ASP A 109 19.45 1.45 -17.59
N LEU A 110 19.07 1.77 -18.83
CA LEU A 110 19.95 1.95 -19.98
C LEU A 110 20.24 3.44 -20.18
N PRO A 111 21.52 3.86 -20.28
CA PRO A 111 21.88 5.27 -20.34
C PRO A 111 21.18 6.07 -21.44
N ASP A 112 21.02 5.50 -22.63
CA ASP A 112 20.36 6.17 -23.76
C ASP A 112 18.84 6.30 -23.54
N ALA A 113 18.19 5.27 -22.99
CA ALA A 113 16.76 5.30 -22.66
C ALA A 113 16.46 6.31 -21.55
N LEU A 114 17.28 6.32 -20.50
CA LEU A 114 17.19 7.29 -19.40
C LEU A 114 17.44 8.72 -19.86
N ASN A 115 18.43 8.94 -20.75
CA ASN A 115 18.68 10.26 -21.29
C ASN A 115 17.50 10.79 -22.11
N ARG A 116 16.88 9.95 -22.97
CA ARG A 116 15.64 10.34 -23.68
C ARG A 116 14.52 10.71 -22.72
N PHE A 117 14.34 9.91 -21.67
CA PHE A 117 13.32 10.13 -20.66
C PHE A 117 13.54 11.42 -19.89
N LEU A 118 14.72 11.57 -19.28
CA LEU A 118 15.07 12.73 -18.46
C LEU A 118 15.06 14.03 -19.28
N ASN A 119 15.43 13.99 -20.56
CA ASN A 119 15.32 15.16 -21.44
C ASN A 119 13.85 15.56 -21.71
N LYS A 120 12.92 14.60 -21.62
CA LYS A 120 11.49 14.89 -21.85
C LYS A 120 10.79 15.40 -20.62
N ILE A 121 11.06 14.83 -19.44
CA ILE A 121 10.38 15.23 -18.20
C ILE A 121 11.12 16.34 -17.45
N ASP A 122 12.43 16.48 -17.67
CA ASP A 122 13.29 17.47 -17.04
C ASP A 122 12.94 17.74 -15.56
N PRO A 123 13.00 16.72 -14.69
CA PRO A 123 12.44 16.82 -13.35
C PRO A 123 13.30 17.71 -12.47
N LYS A 124 12.69 18.54 -11.63
CA LYS A 124 13.35 19.32 -10.59
C LYS A 124 13.72 18.51 -9.37
N LEU A 125 12.97 17.44 -9.12
CA LEU A 125 13.12 16.53 -8.00
C LEU A 125 12.72 15.13 -8.41
N VAL A 126 13.49 14.12 -8.00
CA VAL A 126 13.16 12.70 -8.19
C VAL A 126 12.98 12.03 -6.84
N LEU A 127 11.85 11.36 -6.68
CA LEU A 127 11.50 10.56 -5.51
C LEU A 127 11.46 9.10 -5.95
N ILE A 128 12.18 8.22 -5.25
CA ILE A 128 12.10 6.76 -5.43
C ILE A 128 11.55 6.17 -4.13
N MET A 129 10.50 5.37 -4.26
CA MET A 129 9.88 4.72 -3.10
C MET A 129 10.68 3.50 -2.64
N GLU A 130 10.74 3.32 -1.32
CA GLU A 130 11.40 2.20 -0.64
C GLU A 130 12.90 2.07 -0.97
N THR A 131 13.34 0.96 -1.59
CA THR A 131 14.78 0.72 -1.84
C THR A 131 15.01 0.21 -3.26
N GLU A 132 14.94 1.11 -4.20
CA GLU A 132 15.21 0.82 -5.60
C GLU A 132 16.48 1.57 -6.04
N LEU A 133 17.61 0.87 -6.05
CA LEU A 133 18.88 1.43 -6.49
C LEU A 133 19.12 1.13 -7.98
N TRP A 134 18.90 2.12 -8.82
CA TRP A 134 19.09 2.08 -10.27
C TRP A 134 20.40 2.80 -10.64
N PRO A 135 21.53 2.07 -10.85
CA PRO A 135 22.85 2.68 -10.97
C PRO A 135 22.98 3.73 -12.05
N ASN A 136 22.46 3.47 -13.26
CA ASN A 136 22.56 4.43 -14.37
C ASN A 136 21.61 5.62 -14.19
N LEU A 137 20.41 5.41 -13.61
CA LEU A 137 19.51 6.50 -13.26
C LEU A 137 20.15 7.41 -12.21
N ILE A 138 20.69 6.85 -11.12
CA ILE A 138 21.39 7.60 -10.07
C ILE A 138 22.55 8.40 -10.65
N ALA A 139 23.36 7.78 -11.53
CA ALA A 139 24.47 8.46 -12.18
C ALA A 139 24.00 9.59 -13.11
N ALA A 140 22.92 9.37 -13.88
CA ALA A 140 22.37 10.37 -14.80
C ALA A 140 21.78 11.57 -14.07
N LEU A 141 21.08 11.35 -12.94
CA LEU A 141 20.53 12.41 -12.08
C LEU A 141 21.65 13.21 -11.43
N HIS A 142 22.64 12.53 -10.86
CA HIS A 142 23.81 13.19 -10.24
C HIS A 142 24.56 14.07 -11.23
N LYS A 143 24.83 13.58 -12.46
CA LYS A 143 25.47 14.34 -13.53
C LYS A 143 24.68 15.59 -13.94
N ARG A 144 23.35 15.55 -13.83
CA ARG A 144 22.45 16.66 -14.17
C ARG A 144 22.16 17.58 -12.96
N HIS A 145 22.75 17.31 -11.81
CA HIS A 145 22.49 18.02 -10.54
C HIS A 145 21.01 17.99 -10.12
N ILE A 146 20.27 16.95 -10.50
CA ILE A 146 18.87 16.76 -10.12
C ILE A 146 18.85 16.06 -8.76
N PRO A 147 18.21 16.65 -7.72
CA PRO A 147 18.06 16.02 -6.41
C PRO A 147 17.34 14.69 -6.50
N LEU A 148 17.90 13.66 -5.86
CA LEU A 148 17.31 12.34 -5.71
C LEU A 148 17.05 12.04 -4.26
N VAL A 149 15.82 11.72 -3.92
CA VAL A 149 15.40 11.31 -2.58
C VAL A 149 14.84 9.89 -2.60
N ILE A 150 15.36 9.04 -1.73
CA ILE A 150 14.71 7.76 -1.44
C ILE A 150 13.68 8.01 -0.34
N ALA A 151 12.42 7.91 -0.69
CA ALA A 151 11.29 8.17 0.19
C ALA A 151 10.77 6.86 0.80
N ASN A 152 10.39 6.89 2.07
CA ASN A 152 9.92 5.70 2.79
C ASN A 152 10.93 4.55 2.71
N ALA A 153 12.22 4.87 2.85
CA ALA A 153 13.32 3.96 2.62
C ALA A 153 13.33 2.80 3.62
N ARG A 154 13.39 1.58 3.09
CA ARG A 154 13.41 0.33 3.87
C ARG A 154 14.53 -0.56 3.37
N LEU A 155 15.35 -1.07 4.27
CA LEU A 155 16.48 -1.93 3.91
C LEU A 155 16.57 -3.13 4.87
N SER A 156 16.09 -4.30 4.46
CA SER A 156 16.17 -5.50 5.27
C SER A 156 17.63 -5.92 5.50
N ALA A 157 17.92 -6.60 6.63
CA ALA A 157 19.23 -7.14 6.93
C ALA A 157 19.77 -8.03 5.79
N ARG A 158 18.89 -8.85 5.19
CA ARG A 158 19.24 -9.71 4.04
C ARG A 158 19.69 -8.88 2.82
N SER A 159 18.94 -7.83 2.49
CA SER A 159 19.27 -6.95 1.37
C SER A 159 20.55 -6.17 1.63
N ALA A 160 20.72 -5.66 2.85
CA ALA A 160 21.95 -4.97 3.27
C ALA A 160 23.19 -5.87 3.14
N ALA A 161 23.11 -7.13 3.59
CA ALA A 161 24.17 -8.11 3.41
C ALA A 161 24.47 -8.40 1.92
N GLY A 162 23.44 -8.40 1.06
CA GLY A 162 23.61 -8.51 -0.38
C GLY A 162 24.36 -7.33 -0.99
N TYR A 163 23.94 -6.11 -0.65
CA TYR A 163 24.59 -4.88 -1.12
C TYR A 163 26.01 -4.71 -0.58
N ALA A 164 26.29 -5.13 0.65
CA ALA A 164 27.62 -5.06 1.24
C ALA A 164 28.68 -5.81 0.40
N LYS A 165 28.31 -6.91 -0.27
CA LYS A 165 29.20 -7.66 -1.17
C LYS A 165 29.69 -6.83 -2.37
N LEU A 166 28.97 -5.80 -2.75
CA LEU A 166 29.32 -4.90 -3.85
C LEU A 166 30.21 -3.71 -3.38
N GLY A 167 30.44 -3.54 -2.10
CA GLY A 167 31.43 -2.66 -1.46
C GLY A 167 31.44 -1.23 -2.01
N LYS A 168 32.58 -0.84 -2.64
CA LYS A 168 32.77 0.52 -3.18
C LYS A 168 31.71 0.94 -4.20
N PHE A 169 31.15 0.00 -4.94
CA PHE A 169 30.12 0.30 -5.94
C PHE A 169 28.84 0.87 -5.29
N VAL A 170 28.29 0.14 -4.30
CA VAL A 170 27.08 0.60 -3.57
C VAL A 170 27.37 1.90 -2.81
N ARG A 171 28.54 1.99 -2.15
CA ARG A 171 28.96 3.24 -1.49
C ARG A 171 28.95 4.44 -2.44
N THR A 172 29.44 4.27 -3.68
CA THR A 172 29.46 5.34 -4.67
C THR A 172 28.03 5.74 -5.07
N LEU A 173 27.13 4.78 -5.27
CA LEU A 173 25.72 5.05 -5.58
C LEU A 173 25.03 5.82 -4.45
N LEU A 174 25.15 5.33 -3.21
CA LEU A 174 24.51 5.97 -2.05
C LEU A 174 24.99 7.41 -1.84
N ARG A 175 26.28 7.69 -2.07
CA ARG A 175 26.82 9.06 -1.97
C ARG A 175 26.32 10.04 -3.03
N ARG A 176 25.76 9.54 -4.14
CA ARG A 176 25.11 10.36 -5.19
C ARG A 176 23.66 10.69 -4.88
N ILE A 177 23.06 10.01 -3.89
CA ILE A 177 21.69 10.28 -3.45
C ILE A 177 21.70 11.51 -2.56
N THR A 178 20.72 12.40 -2.74
CA THR A 178 20.63 13.64 -1.98
C THR A 178 20.16 13.40 -0.55
N LEU A 179 19.12 12.58 -0.39
CA LEU A 179 18.48 12.29 0.90
C LEU A 179 17.89 10.87 0.91
N ILE A 180 18.00 10.21 2.04
CA ILE A 180 17.39 8.91 2.33
C ILE A 180 16.48 9.09 3.54
N ALA A 181 15.18 9.08 3.32
CA ALA A 181 14.15 9.16 4.35
C ALA A 181 13.77 7.76 4.83
N ALA A 182 14.43 7.28 5.88
CA ALA A 182 14.29 5.92 6.38
C ALA A 182 13.01 5.71 7.20
N GLN A 183 12.45 4.50 7.16
CA GLN A 183 11.25 4.15 7.93
C GLN A 183 11.51 3.99 9.42
N ASN A 184 12.71 3.60 9.81
CA ASN A 184 13.13 3.39 11.20
C ASN A 184 14.66 3.56 11.35
N GLU A 185 15.15 3.59 12.59
CA GLU A 185 16.56 3.74 12.90
C GLU A 185 17.42 2.61 12.29
N GLU A 186 16.95 1.36 12.41
CA GLU A 186 17.69 0.21 11.89
C GLU A 186 17.90 0.27 10.37
N ASP A 187 16.88 0.69 9.62
CA ASP A 187 17.00 0.90 8.18
C ASP A 187 18.00 2.02 7.89
N GLY A 188 17.95 3.12 8.64
CA GLY A 188 18.87 4.24 8.53
C GLY A 188 20.32 3.82 8.79
N GLU A 189 20.59 3.10 9.88
CA GLU A 189 21.90 2.58 10.23
C GLU A 189 22.45 1.65 9.15
N ARG A 190 21.62 0.78 8.55
CA ARG A 190 22.03 -0.09 7.44
C ARG A 190 22.48 0.69 6.21
N PHE A 191 21.80 1.80 5.86
CA PHE A 191 22.24 2.68 4.77
C PHE A 191 23.57 3.34 5.08
N VAL A 192 23.77 3.82 6.29
CA VAL A 192 25.04 4.41 6.74
C VAL A 192 26.16 3.36 6.71
N ALA A 193 25.91 2.15 7.20
CA ALA A 193 26.88 1.04 7.18
C ALA A 193 27.28 0.67 5.73
N LEU A 194 26.38 0.79 4.76
CA LEU A 194 26.68 0.59 3.33
C LEU A 194 27.44 1.77 2.71
N GLY A 195 27.58 2.90 3.41
CA GLY A 195 28.42 4.02 3.03
C GLY A 195 27.68 5.30 2.60
N ALA A 196 26.38 5.41 2.90
CA ALA A 196 25.69 6.71 2.90
C ALA A 196 26.34 7.61 3.98
N LYS A 197 26.30 8.93 3.77
CA LYS A 197 26.77 9.87 4.80
C LYS A 197 25.67 10.06 5.85
N ASN A 198 26.03 10.28 7.11
CA ASN A 198 25.07 10.49 8.19
C ASN A 198 24.09 11.64 7.88
N ASN A 199 24.57 12.71 7.29
CA ASN A 199 23.75 13.88 6.91
C ASN A 199 22.84 13.66 5.69
N GLN A 200 22.95 12.51 5.01
CA GLN A 200 22.06 12.11 3.93
C GLN A 200 20.90 11.25 4.42
N VAL A 201 20.97 10.71 5.65
CA VAL A 201 19.98 9.78 6.20
C VAL A 201 19.20 10.46 7.31
N THR A 202 17.87 10.43 7.20
CA THR A 202 16.97 10.96 8.22
C THR A 202 15.83 9.95 8.45
N VAL A 203 15.53 9.64 9.69
CA VAL A 203 14.39 8.77 10.02
C VAL A 203 13.11 9.59 10.01
N THR A 204 12.22 9.26 9.08
CA THR A 204 10.92 9.93 8.92
C THR A 204 9.75 9.10 9.45
N GLY A 205 9.94 7.82 9.65
CA GLY A 205 8.84 6.90 9.89
C GLY A 205 8.28 6.30 8.59
N SER A 206 7.32 5.39 8.71
CA SER A 206 6.70 4.75 7.55
C SER A 206 5.41 5.45 7.15
N LEU A 207 5.29 5.82 5.87
CA LEU A 207 4.09 6.41 5.26
C LEU A 207 2.84 5.53 5.41
N LYS A 208 3.01 4.24 5.69
CA LYS A 208 1.89 3.31 5.90
C LYS A 208 1.08 3.64 7.15
N PHE A 209 1.68 4.31 8.14
CA PHE A 209 0.99 4.75 9.36
C PHE A 209 0.24 6.08 9.19
N ASP A 210 0.45 6.82 8.11
CA ASP A 210 -0.25 8.09 7.87
C ASP A 210 -1.66 7.88 7.31
N ILE A 211 -2.43 7.07 8.01
CA ILE A 211 -3.86 6.83 7.75
C ILE A 211 -4.65 7.63 8.77
N SER A 212 -5.67 8.33 8.33
CA SER A 212 -6.58 9.08 9.19
C SER A 212 -8.03 8.94 8.74
N VAL A 213 -8.91 8.93 9.72
CA VAL A 213 -10.35 9.03 9.49
C VAL A 213 -10.71 10.52 9.47
N THR A 214 -11.08 11.03 8.30
CA THR A 214 -11.48 12.43 8.20
C THR A 214 -12.82 12.69 8.92
N PRO A 215 -13.07 13.91 9.42
CA PRO A 215 -14.35 14.24 10.06
C PRO A 215 -15.56 13.94 9.16
N GLN A 216 -15.44 14.18 7.85
CA GLN A 216 -16.49 13.89 6.87
C GLN A 216 -16.75 12.38 6.75
N LEU A 217 -15.69 11.56 6.76
CA LEU A 217 -15.81 10.11 6.72
C LEU A 217 -16.44 9.57 8.00
N ALA A 218 -16.02 10.08 9.16
CA ALA A 218 -16.59 9.72 10.46
C ALA A 218 -18.10 10.04 10.53
N ALA A 219 -18.50 11.23 10.08
CA ALA A 219 -19.91 11.63 10.03
C ALA A 219 -20.74 10.71 9.10
N LYS A 220 -20.19 10.35 7.92
CA LYS A 220 -20.84 9.40 7.02
C LYS A 220 -20.97 8.01 7.65
N ALA A 221 -19.94 7.54 8.36
CA ALA A 221 -19.98 6.25 9.05
C ALA A 221 -21.05 6.22 10.15
N VAL A 222 -21.15 7.27 10.97
CA VAL A 222 -22.20 7.39 11.99
C VAL A 222 -23.60 7.35 11.34
N THR A 223 -23.80 8.06 10.25
CA THR A 223 -25.06 8.04 9.51
C THR A 223 -25.39 6.65 8.98
N LEU A 224 -24.41 5.99 8.35
CA LEU A 224 -24.58 4.65 7.80
C LEU A 224 -24.83 3.61 8.91
N ARG A 225 -24.12 3.70 10.05
CA ARG A 225 -24.35 2.85 11.22
C ARG A 225 -25.78 2.94 11.74
N ARG A 226 -26.31 4.17 11.85
CA ARG A 226 -27.71 4.41 12.26
C ARG A 226 -28.72 3.82 11.32
N GLN A 227 -28.43 3.83 10.00
CA GLN A 227 -29.30 3.26 8.98
C GLN A 227 -29.26 1.72 8.97
N TRP A 228 -28.05 1.14 9.10
CA TRP A 228 -27.85 -0.30 8.89
C TRP A 228 -27.98 -1.14 10.15
N ALA A 229 -27.56 -0.60 11.28
CA ALA A 229 -27.43 -1.37 12.50
C ALA A 229 -27.51 -0.50 13.76
N PRO A 230 -28.64 0.20 14.00
CA PRO A 230 -28.74 1.16 15.12
C PRO A 230 -28.55 0.48 16.49
N HIS A 231 -29.00 -0.77 16.64
CA HIS A 231 -29.03 -1.46 17.93
C HIS A 231 -28.53 -2.92 17.83
N ARG A 232 -27.77 -3.27 16.81
CA ARG A 232 -27.26 -4.64 16.60
C ARG A 232 -25.73 -4.65 16.47
N PRO A 233 -25.05 -5.70 16.93
CA PRO A 233 -23.62 -5.83 16.73
C PRO A 233 -23.28 -6.03 15.26
N VAL A 234 -22.11 -5.50 14.85
CA VAL A 234 -21.61 -5.58 13.47
C VAL A 234 -20.15 -5.99 13.50
N TRP A 235 -19.78 -7.01 12.78
CA TRP A 235 -18.39 -7.28 12.51
C TRP A 235 -18.11 -7.29 11.02
N ILE A 236 -16.86 -7.01 10.65
CA ILE A 236 -16.47 -6.90 9.25
C ILE A 236 -15.32 -7.86 8.96
N ALA A 237 -15.43 -8.60 7.87
CA ALA A 237 -14.36 -9.41 7.31
C ALA A 237 -13.94 -8.80 5.97
N THR A 238 -12.71 -8.29 5.91
CA THR A 238 -12.25 -7.46 4.81
C THR A 238 -11.12 -8.09 4.02
N SER A 239 -11.06 -7.74 2.73
CA SER A 239 -9.97 -8.16 1.86
C SER A 239 -9.76 -9.68 1.83
N THR A 240 -10.86 -10.43 1.91
CA THR A 240 -10.83 -11.88 1.94
C THR A 240 -10.43 -12.49 0.60
N HIS A 241 -9.76 -13.62 0.66
CA HIS A 241 -9.29 -14.41 -0.48
C HIS A 241 -9.96 -15.78 -0.51
N ASP A 242 -9.65 -16.54 -1.56
CA ASP A 242 -10.09 -17.91 -1.73
C ASP A 242 -9.73 -18.78 -0.51
N GLY A 243 -10.72 -19.49 0.04
CA GLY A 243 -10.61 -20.26 1.27
C GLY A 243 -10.97 -19.49 2.54
N GLU A 244 -10.82 -18.17 2.58
CA GLU A 244 -11.15 -17.38 3.79
C GLU A 244 -12.64 -17.08 3.91
N GLU A 245 -13.34 -16.83 2.78
CA GLU A 245 -14.77 -16.55 2.82
C GLU A 245 -15.58 -17.69 3.46
N SER A 246 -15.23 -18.95 3.19
CA SER A 246 -15.87 -20.11 3.80
C SER A 246 -15.62 -20.19 5.31
N ILE A 247 -14.39 -19.88 5.76
CA ILE A 247 -14.02 -19.82 7.18
C ILE A 247 -14.83 -18.73 7.91
N VAL A 248 -14.91 -17.54 7.30
CA VAL A 248 -15.66 -16.39 7.82
C VAL A 248 -17.16 -16.71 7.94
N ILE A 249 -17.73 -17.32 6.90
CA ILE A 249 -19.15 -17.70 6.88
C ILE A 249 -19.44 -18.76 7.95
N ALA A 250 -18.59 -19.79 8.09
CA ALA A 250 -18.74 -20.81 9.11
C ALA A 250 -18.66 -20.22 10.54
N ALA A 251 -17.71 -19.30 10.79
CA ALA A 251 -17.62 -18.59 12.05
C ALA A 251 -18.89 -17.75 12.31
N HIS A 252 -19.41 -17.07 11.29
CA HIS A 252 -20.62 -16.26 11.43
C HIS A 252 -21.85 -17.10 11.73
N GLN A 253 -22.03 -18.26 11.09
CA GLN A 253 -23.10 -19.20 11.40
C GLN A 253 -23.05 -19.68 12.86
N ALA A 254 -21.86 -19.99 13.37
CA ALA A 254 -21.70 -20.38 14.79
C ALA A 254 -22.07 -19.22 15.73
N LEU A 255 -21.71 -18.00 15.39
CA LEU A 255 -22.00 -16.77 16.16
C LEU A 255 -23.50 -16.46 16.21
N LEU A 256 -24.25 -16.73 15.15
CA LEU A 256 -25.69 -16.48 15.10
C LEU A 256 -26.51 -17.26 16.15
N HIS A 257 -25.99 -18.37 16.66
CA HIS A 257 -26.62 -19.08 17.79
C HIS A 257 -26.61 -18.25 19.07
N GLN A 258 -25.56 -17.46 19.30
CA GLN A 258 -25.43 -16.60 20.48
C GLN A 258 -25.92 -15.18 20.23
N PHE A 259 -25.74 -14.67 19.01
CA PHE A 259 -26.11 -13.32 18.58
C PHE A 259 -27.03 -13.38 17.36
N PRO A 260 -28.33 -13.71 17.52
CA PRO A 260 -29.23 -13.91 16.38
C PRO A 260 -29.38 -12.67 15.44
N ASN A 261 -29.15 -11.48 15.98
CA ASN A 261 -29.21 -10.22 15.23
C ASN A 261 -27.86 -9.70 14.75
N LEU A 262 -26.77 -10.51 14.84
CA LEU A 262 -25.43 -10.12 14.39
C LEU A 262 -25.41 -9.85 12.88
N LEU A 263 -24.76 -8.75 12.47
CA LEU A 263 -24.52 -8.43 11.07
C LEU A 263 -23.04 -8.68 10.72
N LEU A 264 -22.82 -9.45 9.67
CA LEU A 264 -21.52 -9.58 9.01
C LEU A 264 -21.46 -8.65 7.79
N ILE A 265 -20.38 -7.87 7.67
CA ILE A 265 -20.01 -7.21 6.42
C ILE A 265 -18.86 -7.99 5.80
N LEU A 266 -19.09 -8.65 4.66
CA LEU A 266 -18.10 -9.48 3.98
C LEU A 266 -17.60 -8.74 2.74
N VAL A 267 -16.31 -8.36 2.73
CA VAL A 267 -15.70 -7.57 1.65
C VAL A 267 -14.55 -8.34 1.00
N PRO A 268 -14.81 -9.07 -0.10
CA PRO A 268 -13.75 -9.76 -0.83
C PRO A 268 -12.73 -8.79 -1.44
N ARG A 269 -11.47 -9.24 -1.56
CA ARG A 269 -10.36 -8.39 -2.02
C ARG A 269 -10.46 -7.96 -3.47
N HIS A 270 -11.00 -8.81 -4.34
CA HIS A 270 -11.02 -8.61 -5.77
C HIS A 270 -12.43 -8.66 -6.33
N PRO A 271 -12.79 -7.76 -7.27
CA PRO A 271 -14.14 -7.73 -7.85
C PRO A 271 -14.59 -9.04 -8.49
N GLU A 272 -13.66 -9.80 -9.08
CA GLU A 272 -13.94 -11.11 -9.67
C GLU A 272 -14.41 -12.17 -8.66
N ARG A 273 -14.19 -11.92 -7.37
CA ARG A 273 -14.64 -12.81 -6.28
C ARG A 273 -16.03 -12.44 -5.74
N PHE A 274 -16.57 -11.28 -6.04
CA PHE A 274 -17.87 -10.85 -5.52
C PHE A 274 -18.98 -11.87 -5.81
N PRO A 275 -19.15 -12.36 -7.06
CA PRO A 275 -20.17 -13.38 -7.35
C PRO A 275 -19.95 -14.68 -6.60
N TYR A 276 -18.69 -15.06 -6.37
CA TYR A 276 -18.36 -16.27 -5.63
C TYR A 276 -18.73 -16.15 -4.14
N ALA A 277 -18.35 -15.05 -3.50
CA ALA A 277 -18.69 -14.78 -2.10
C ALA A 277 -20.22 -14.73 -1.88
N ILE A 278 -20.95 -14.06 -2.78
CA ILE A 278 -22.42 -14.03 -2.78
C ILE A 278 -22.99 -15.47 -2.86
N ASN A 279 -22.45 -16.30 -3.74
CA ASN A 279 -22.87 -17.67 -3.87
C ASN A 279 -22.62 -18.52 -2.60
N LEU A 280 -21.46 -18.33 -1.95
CA LEU A 280 -21.15 -18.99 -0.69
C LEU A 280 -22.14 -18.60 0.43
N VAL A 281 -22.43 -17.30 0.57
CA VAL A 281 -23.43 -16.80 1.54
C VAL A 281 -24.81 -17.43 1.30
N ARG A 282 -25.23 -17.48 0.04
CA ARG A 282 -26.52 -18.11 -0.37
C ARG A 282 -26.54 -19.60 -0.08
N GLN A 283 -25.46 -20.33 -0.38
CA GLN A 283 -25.33 -21.77 -0.09
C GLN A 283 -25.37 -22.08 1.40
N ALA A 284 -24.84 -21.16 2.23
CA ALA A 284 -24.91 -21.24 3.67
C ALA A 284 -26.31 -20.97 4.25
N GLY A 285 -27.31 -20.64 3.43
CA GLY A 285 -28.66 -20.33 3.84
C GLY A 285 -28.82 -19.01 4.60
N LEU A 286 -27.83 -18.11 4.51
CA LEU A 286 -27.85 -16.82 5.19
C LEU A 286 -28.62 -15.78 4.36
N SER A 287 -29.44 -14.97 5.05
CA SER A 287 -30.11 -13.82 4.44
C SER A 287 -29.08 -12.71 4.17
N TYR A 288 -29.05 -12.19 2.96
CA TYR A 288 -28.06 -11.20 2.56
C TYR A 288 -28.60 -10.14 1.62
N ILE A 289 -27.90 -9.02 1.56
CA ILE A 289 -27.97 -8.01 0.52
C ILE A 289 -26.56 -7.72 0.00
N THR A 290 -26.45 -7.05 -1.15
CA THR A 290 -25.18 -6.54 -1.67
C THR A 290 -25.11 -5.04 -1.47
N ARG A 291 -23.91 -4.51 -1.29
CA ARG A 291 -23.71 -3.06 -1.16
C ARG A 291 -24.12 -2.31 -2.42
N SER A 292 -23.87 -2.91 -3.58
CA SER A 292 -24.22 -2.33 -4.89
C SER A 292 -25.73 -2.24 -5.15
N SER A 293 -26.56 -3.03 -4.44
CA SER A 293 -28.02 -2.93 -4.58
C SER A 293 -28.58 -1.61 -4.06
N GLY A 294 -27.86 -0.93 -3.16
CA GLY A 294 -28.34 0.28 -2.49
C GLY A 294 -29.39 0.02 -1.40
N GLU A 295 -29.78 -1.25 -1.17
CA GLU A 295 -30.73 -1.61 -0.14
C GLU A 295 -30.18 -1.37 1.28
N VAL A 296 -31.07 -1.10 2.22
CA VAL A 296 -30.76 -0.99 3.64
C VAL A 296 -30.99 -2.36 4.28
N PRO A 297 -30.02 -2.89 5.06
CA PRO A 297 -30.21 -4.16 5.76
C PRO A 297 -31.41 -4.12 6.71
N SER A 298 -32.29 -5.08 6.59
CA SER A 298 -33.39 -5.28 7.54
C SER A 298 -32.90 -5.97 8.82
N ALA A 299 -33.77 -6.08 9.84
CA ALA A 299 -33.47 -6.81 11.06
C ALA A 299 -33.14 -8.30 10.78
N SER A 300 -33.68 -8.89 9.73
CA SER A 300 -33.43 -10.28 9.34
C SER A 300 -32.21 -10.44 8.43
N THR A 301 -31.63 -9.38 7.91
CA THR A 301 -30.41 -9.45 7.07
C THR A 301 -29.21 -9.85 7.94
N GLN A 302 -28.57 -10.96 7.62
CA GLN A 302 -27.43 -11.50 8.36
C GLN A 302 -26.09 -11.11 7.76
N VAL A 303 -26.04 -10.88 6.44
CA VAL A 303 -24.80 -10.55 5.73
C VAL A 303 -25.03 -9.38 4.77
N VAL A 304 -24.11 -8.44 4.76
CA VAL A 304 -23.95 -7.47 3.67
C VAL A 304 -22.67 -7.83 2.91
N VAL A 305 -22.80 -8.17 1.63
CA VAL A 305 -21.61 -8.38 0.79
C VAL A 305 -21.18 -7.03 0.23
N GLY A 306 -19.98 -6.61 0.60
CA GLY A 306 -19.36 -5.37 0.12
C GLY A 306 -18.75 -5.56 -1.26
N ASP A 307 -19.58 -5.47 -2.28
CA ASP A 307 -19.24 -5.65 -3.70
C ASP A 307 -18.97 -4.31 -4.43
N THR A 308 -18.54 -3.31 -3.68
CA THR A 308 -18.14 -2.00 -4.19
C THR A 308 -16.66 -1.72 -3.88
N MET A 309 -16.06 -0.85 -4.71
CA MET A 309 -14.66 -0.47 -4.52
C MET A 309 -14.54 0.92 -3.89
N GLY A 310 -13.51 1.09 -3.02
CA GLY A 310 -13.18 2.41 -2.44
C GLY A 310 -13.98 2.82 -1.21
N GLU A 311 -14.88 1.96 -0.69
CA GLU A 311 -15.69 2.25 0.50
C GLU A 311 -15.19 1.59 1.80
N LEU A 312 -14.05 0.88 1.76
CA LEU A 312 -13.59 0.05 2.87
C LEU A 312 -13.44 0.86 4.18
N MET A 313 -12.84 2.05 4.11
CA MET A 313 -12.70 2.92 5.28
C MET A 313 -14.06 3.36 5.87
N LEU A 314 -15.08 3.54 5.04
CA LEU A 314 -16.43 3.84 5.50
C LEU A 314 -17.04 2.64 6.22
N LEU A 315 -16.85 1.44 5.67
CA LEU A 315 -17.38 0.19 6.22
C LEU A 315 -16.71 -0.21 7.54
N TYR A 316 -15.42 0.03 7.71
CA TYR A 316 -14.77 -0.10 9.02
C TYR A 316 -15.41 0.80 10.09
N GLY A 317 -15.81 2.01 9.72
CA GLY A 317 -16.41 2.98 10.65
C GLY A 317 -17.80 2.58 11.18
N ILE A 318 -18.42 1.54 10.65
CA ILE A 318 -19.70 1.02 11.15
C ILE A 318 -19.55 -0.33 11.87
N ALA A 319 -18.36 -0.91 11.92
CA ALA A 319 -18.10 -2.19 12.55
C ALA A 319 -17.61 -2.04 14.01
N ASP A 320 -17.90 -3.04 14.83
CA ASP A 320 -17.44 -3.12 16.22
C ASP A 320 -16.08 -3.82 16.34
N LEU A 321 -15.70 -4.63 15.35
CA LEU A 321 -14.41 -5.32 15.22
C LEU A 321 -14.18 -5.78 13.78
N ALA A 322 -12.91 -6.06 13.43
CA ALA A 322 -12.54 -6.40 12.07
C ALA A 322 -11.63 -7.63 11.97
N PHE A 323 -11.96 -8.53 11.04
CA PHE A 323 -11.03 -9.52 10.51
C PHE A 323 -10.42 -8.98 9.20
N VAL A 324 -9.08 -9.02 9.11
CA VAL A 324 -8.35 -8.57 7.92
C VAL A 324 -7.76 -9.79 7.19
N GLY A 325 -8.29 -10.04 6.01
CA GLY A 325 -7.99 -11.23 5.21
C GLY A 325 -6.64 -11.22 4.50
N GLY A 326 -6.42 -12.25 3.67
CA GLY A 326 -5.12 -12.61 3.10
C GLY A 326 -4.16 -13.13 4.15
N SER A 327 -4.64 -13.38 5.36
CA SER A 327 -3.88 -13.71 6.55
C SER A 327 -4.10 -15.13 7.06
N LEU A 328 -5.24 -15.76 6.79
CA LEU A 328 -5.48 -17.20 7.02
C LEU A 328 -4.96 -18.07 5.88
N VAL A 329 -4.74 -17.47 4.73
CA VAL A 329 -4.12 -18.09 3.55
C VAL A 329 -2.77 -17.44 3.28
N GLU A 330 -1.85 -18.12 2.58
CA GLU A 330 -0.48 -17.65 2.32
C GLU A 330 -0.44 -16.49 1.30
N ARG A 331 -1.16 -15.40 1.59
CA ARG A 331 -1.16 -14.17 0.78
C ARG A 331 -0.42 -13.01 1.45
N GLY A 332 -0.02 -13.18 2.72
CA GLY A 332 0.81 -12.21 3.44
C GLY A 332 0.06 -11.12 4.16
N GLY A 333 -1.27 -11.25 4.27
CA GLY A 333 -2.14 -10.29 4.95
C GLY A 333 -2.37 -9.00 4.18
N HIS A 334 -3.44 -8.29 4.53
CA HIS A 334 -3.73 -6.92 4.09
C HIS A 334 -3.47 -5.92 5.22
N ASN A 335 -3.72 -4.64 4.97
CA ASN A 335 -3.34 -3.55 5.85
C ASN A 335 -4.22 -3.52 7.13
N PRO A 336 -3.70 -3.83 8.33
CA PRO A 336 -4.46 -3.78 9.58
C PRO A 336 -4.69 -2.36 10.08
N LEU A 337 -3.90 -1.38 9.61
CA LEU A 337 -3.96 -0.02 10.11
C LEU A 337 -5.22 0.73 9.69
N GLU A 338 -5.90 0.26 8.65
CA GLU A 338 -7.19 0.83 8.24
C GLU A 338 -8.28 0.55 9.28
N ALA A 339 -8.32 -0.65 9.85
CA ALA A 339 -9.19 -0.98 10.97
C ALA A 339 -8.74 -0.28 12.27
N ALA A 340 -7.44 -0.30 12.55
CA ALA A 340 -6.85 0.38 13.70
C ALA A 340 -7.19 1.88 13.75
N ALA A 341 -7.26 2.54 12.58
CA ALA A 341 -7.64 3.96 12.49
C ALA A 341 -9.05 4.27 12.99
N HIS A 342 -9.93 3.26 13.02
CA HIS A 342 -11.27 3.36 13.59
C HIS A 342 -11.34 2.93 15.07
N ALA A 343 -10.19 2.67 15.71
CA ALA A 343 -10.10 2.21 17.10
C ALA A 343 -10.94 0.93 17.37
N ILE A 344 -11.03 0.03 16.39
CA ILE A 344 -11.69 -1.26 16.53
C ILE A 344 -10.66 -2.40 16.62
N PRO A 345 -10.94 -3.48 17.34
CA PRO A 345 -10.07 -4.66 17.41
C PRO A 345 -9.78 -5.24 16.04
N VAL A 346 -8.54 -5.66 15.83
CA VAL A 346 -8.05 -6.24 14.58
C VAL A 346 -7.74 -7.71 14.80
N LEU A 347 -8.38 -8.57 14.01
CA LEU A 347 -8.10 -10.00 13.97
C LEU A 347 -7.43 -10.35 12.65
N MET A 348 -6.36 -11.18 12.70
CA MET A 348 -5.65 -11.66 11.51
C MET A 348 -5.23 -13.12 11.69
N GLY A 349 -5.04 -13.81 10.57
CA GLY A 349 -4.37 -15.10 10.55
C GLY A 349 -2.84 -14.96 10.67
N PRO A 350 -2.09 -16.09 10.72
CA PRO A 350 -0.64 -16.11 10.95
C PRO A 350 0.20 -15.62 9.77
N HIS A 351 -0.38 -15.57 8.56
CA HIS A 351 0.34 -15.21 7.34
C HIS A 351 0.31 -13.70 7.11
N THR A 352 1.24 -12.94 7.76
CA THR A 352 1.26 -11.47 7.74
C THR A 352 2.54 -10.88 7.13
N PHE A 353 3.26 -11.61 6.29
CA PHE A 353 4.61 -11.24 5.82
C PHE A 353 4.66 -9.94 5.01
N ASN A 354 3.54 -9.47 4.37
CA ASN A 354 3.47 -8.18 3.70
C ASN A 354 3.44 -7.00 4.69
N PHE A 355 2.98 -7.25 5.92
CA PHE A 355 2.83 -6.26 6.99
C PHE A 355 3.52 -6.71 8.29
N LYS A 356 4.55 -7.55 8.17
CA LYS A 356 5.21 -8.20 9.30
C LYS A 356 5.56 -7.22 10.43
N ASP A 357 6.23 -6.11 10.12
CA ASP A 357 6.69 -5.16 11.13
C ASP A 357 5.51 -4.42 11.80
N ILE A 358 4.45 -4.13 11.03
CA ILE A 358 3.22 -3.50 11.53
C ILE A 358 2.46 -4.47 12.44
N CYS A 359 2.26 -5.73 12.00
CA CYS A 359 1.58 -6.75 12.79
C CYS A 359 2.35 -7.07 14.08
N ALA A 360 3.68 -7.14 14.04
CA ALA A 360 4.50 -7.35 15.23
C ALA A 360 4.35 -6.20 16.26
N ARG A 361 4.29 -4.94 15.81
CA ARG A 361 4.05 -3.78 16.69
C ARG A 361 2.65 -3.80 17.30
N LEU A 362 1.63 -4.13 16.48
CA LEU A 362 0.26 -4.26 16.96
C LEU A 362 0.12 -5.41 17.97
N ASP A 363 0.74 -6.56 17.71
CA ASP A 363 0.73 -7.72 18.60
C ASP A 363 1.42 -7.40 19.94
N GLN A 364 2.62 -6.82 19.92
CA GLN A 364 3.35 -6.39 21.11
C GLN A 364 2.57 -5.40 21.98
N ALA A 365 1.77 -4.55 21.34
CA ALA A 365 0.94 -3.57 22.04
C ALA A 365 -0.45 -4.10 22.41
N SER A 366 -0.76 -5.37 22.18
CA SER A 366 -2.10 -5.93 22.33
C SER A 366 -3.17 -5.21 21.49
N GLY A 367 -2.79 -4.79 20.28
CA GLY A 367 -3.68 -4.16 19.30
C GLY A 367 -4.12 -5.11 18.18
N LEU A 368 -3.66 -6.39 18.19
CA LEU A 368 -3.97 -7.41 17.21
C LEU A 368 -4.21 -8.75 17.89
N ILE A 369 -5.18 -9.51 17.40
CA ILE A 369 -5.47 -10.87 17.85
C ILE A 369 -5.20 -11.83 16.69
N THR A 370 -4.35 -12.83 16.91
CA THR A 370 -4.07 -13.86 15.91
C THR A 370 -5.06 -15.01 16.04
N ILE A 371 -5.70 -15.37 14.92
CA ILE A 371 -6.64 -16.49 14.82
C ILE A 371 -6.16 -17.47 13.75
N THR A 372 -6.56 -18.74 13.82
CA THR A 372 -6.03 -19.80 12.95
C THR A 372 -7.09 -20.49 12.09
N ASP A 373 -8.35 -20.43 12.50
CA ASP A 373 -9.47 -21.16 11.88
C ASP A 373 -10.83 -20.54 12.22
N ALA A 374 -11.91 -21.14 11.74
CA ALA A 374 -13.27 -20.67 11.99
C ALA A 374 -13.66 -20.72 13.48
N ALA A 375 -13.17 -21.72 14.22
CA ALA A 375 -13.51 -21.89 15.64
C ALA A 375 -12.84 -20.80 16.49
N THR A 376 -11.55 -20.54 16.28
CA THR A 376 -10.83 -19.46 16.96
C THR A 376 -11.36 -18.10 16.57
N LEU A 377 -11.71 -17.89 15.29
CA LEU A 377 -12.35 -16.65 14.83
C LEU A 377 -13.70 -16.42 15.53
N ALA A 378 -14.57 -17.43 15.55
CA ALA A 378 -15.88 -17.33 16.23
C ALA A 378 -15.73 -17.06 17.73
N LYS A 379 -14.79 -17.74 18.40
CA LYS A 379 -14.49 -17.55 19.83
C LYS A 379 -14.08 -16.11 20.13
N GLU A 380 -13.09 -15.57 19.39
CA GLU A 380 -12.59 -14.23 19.65
C GLU A 380 -13.62 -13.14 19.29
N VAL A 381 -14.37 -13.30 18.19
CA VAL A 381 -15.48 -12.39 17.85
C VAL A 381 -16.54 -12.42 18.95
N SER A 382 -16.94 -13.62 19.48
CA SER A 382 -17.88 -13.75 20.59
C SER A 382 -17.38 -13.02 21.84
N SER A 383 -16.11 -13.23 22.23
CA SER A 383 -15.51 -12.56 23.40
C SER A 383 -15.54 -11.04 23.26
N LEU A 384 -15.14 -10.52 22.10
CA LEU A 384 -15.14 -9.08 21.81
C LEU A 384 -16.54 -8.46 21.75
N LEU A 385 -17.56 -9.22 21.34
CA LEU A 385 -18.95 -8.73 21.32
C LEU A 385 -19.59 -8.77 22.71
N THR A 386 -19.23 -9.75 23.54
CA THR A 386 -19.77 -9.92 24.90
C THR A 386 -19.14 -8.95 25.89
N ASP A 387 -17.82 -8.76 25.82
CA ASP A 387 -17.06 -7.92 26.73
C ASP A 387 -16.65 -6.60 26.04
N ALA A 388 -17.33 -5.53 26.41
CA ALA A 388 -17.07 -4.19 25.88
C ALA A 388 -15.70 -3.62 26.33
N ASP A 389 -15.23 -3.96 27.54
CA ASP A 389 -13.96 -3.50 28.05
C ASP A 389 -12.80 -4.21 27.31
N TYR A 390 -12.93 -5.51 27.06
CA TYR A 390 -12.00 -6.27 26.24
C TYR A 390 -11.93 -5.73 24.80
N ARG A 391 -13.09 -5.46 24.19
CA ARG A 391 -13.17 -4.85 22.87
C ARG A 391 -12.50 -3.48 22.83
N ASN A 392 -12.83 -2.61 23.78
CA ASN A 392 -12.26 -1.26 23.85
C ASN A 392 -10.77 -1.28 24.16
N PHE A 393 -10.28 -2.25 24.94
CA PHE A 393 -8.86 -2.43 25.22
C PHE A 393 -8.08 -2.67 23.92
N TYR A 394 -8.45 -3.66 23.13
CA TYR A 394 -7.76 -3.96 21.86
C TYR A 394 -7.88 -2.82 20.85
N GLY A 395 -9.05 -2.23 20.71
CA GLY A 395 -9.27 -1.11 19.80
C GLY A 395 -8.42 0.12 20.14
N ARG A 396 -8.31 0.47 21.42
CA ARG A 396 -7.44 1.58 21.89
C ARG A 396 -5.97 1.30 21.60
N HIS A 397 -5.47 0.13 21.92
CA HIS A 397 -4.07 -0.21 21.68
C HIS A 397 -3.75 -0.23 20.18
N ALA A 398 -4.68 -0.70 19.34
CA ALA A 398 -4.50 -0.67 17.89
C ALA A 398 -4.32 0.78 17.37
N VAL A 399 -5.19 1.70 17.79
CA VAL A 399 -5.10 3.10 17.33
C VAL A 399 -3.93 3.86 17.97
N GLU A 400 -3.51 3.52 19.18
CA GLU A 400 -2.33 4.08 19.81
C GLU A 400 -1.06 3.76 19.03
N VAL A 401 -0.89 2.50 18.59
CA VAL A 401 0.23 2.12 17.69
C VAL A 401 0.22 2.95 16.42
N LEU A 402 -0.96 3.19 15.83
CA LEU A 402 -1.08 4.05 14.66
C LEU A 402 -0.59 5.47 14.96
N TYR A 403 -1.12 6.11 16.00
CA TYR A 403 -0.80 7.51 16.35
C TYR A 403 0.66 7.72 16.73
N GLN A 404 1.27 6.79 17.48
CA GLN A 404 2.69 6.86 17.86
C GLN A 404 3.64 6.82 16.65
N ASN A 405 3.20 6.23 15.53
CA ASN A 405 4.01 6.07 14.32
C ASN A 405 3.61 7.00 13.17
N GLN A 406 2.59 7.85 13.35
CA GLN A 406 2.15 8.84 12.35
C GLN A 406 3.14 10.00 12.18
N GLY A 407 2.89 10.82 11.15
CA GLY A 407 3.62 12.04 10.85
C GLY A 407 4.79 11.85 9.89
N ALA A 408 4.99 10.63 9.36
CA ALA A 408 6.03 10.35 8.38
C ALA A 408 5.86 11.22 7.12
N LEU A 409 4.64 11.37 6.63
CA LEU A 409 4.31 12.21 5.48
C LEU A 409 4.71 13.68 5.71
N GLN A 410 4.35 14.22 6.86
CA GLN A 410 4.64 15.61 7.17
C GLN A 410 6.15 15.86 7.31
N ARG A 411 6.87 14.98 8.01
CA ARG A 411 8.34 15.03 8.12
C ARG A 411 9.00 14.93 6.75
N LEU A 412 8.55 14.00 5.91
CA LEU A 412 9.07 13.85 4.56
C LEU A 412 8.81 15.11 3.73
N LEU A 413 7.61 15.67 3.74
CA LEU A 413 7.28 16.89 3.01
C LEU A 413 8.15 18.09 3.44
N GLN A 414 8.45 18.22 4.74
CA GLN A 414 9.37 19.24 5.25
C GLN A 414 10.79 19.07 4.70
N LEU A 415 11.27 17.82 4.64
CA LEU A 415 12.59 17.50 4.07
C LEU A 415 12.67 17.77 2.55
N LEU A 416 11.53 17.75 1.85
CA LEU A 416 11.47 18.02 0.41
C LEU A 416 11.38 19.52 0.09
N GLU A 417 10.96 20.37 1.02
CA GLU A 417 10.76 21.83 0.80
C GLU A 417 11.98 22.53 0.19
N PRO A 418 13.25 22.27 0.59
CA PRO A 418 14.41 22.92 -0.01
C PRO A 418 14.63 22.64 -1.51
N TYR A 419 14.04 21.56 -2.03
CA TYR A 419 14.20 21.10 -3.42
C TYR A 419 13.01 21.48 -4.30
N LEU A 420 12.03 22.16 -3.75
CA LEU A 420 10.79 22.55 -4.42
C LEU A 420 10.68 24.08 -4.51
N PRO A 421 9.91 24.62 -5.47
CA PRO A 421 9.70 26.07 -5.54
C PRO A 421 9.04 26.56 -4.25
N PRO A 422 9.21 27.86 -3.92
CA PRO A 422 8.45 28.47 -2.82
C PRO A 422 6.96 28.21 -2.97
N LYS A 423 6.27 28.03 -1.83
CA LYS A 423 4.81 27.84 -1.83
C LYS A 423 4.16 29.07 -2.45
N THR A 424 3.37 28.89 -3.49
CA THR A 424 2.42 29.91 -3.93
C THR A 424 1.31 30.00 -2.89
N HIS A 425 1.20 31.14 -2.24
CA HIS A 425 0.15 31.44 -1.25
C HIS A 425 -1.21 31.61 -1.91
#